data_730407e91eb990c14805d8239cb3442d
#
_entry.id   730407e91eb990c14805d8239cb3442d
#
_cell.length_a   1.000
_cell.length_b   1.000
_cell.length_c   1.000
_cell.angle_alpha   90.00
_cell.angle_beta   90.00
_cell.angle_gamma   90.00
#
_symmetry.space_group_name_H-M   'P 1'
#
loop_
_entity.id
_entity.type
_entity.pdbx_description
1 polymer ?
#
loop_
_entity_poly.entity_id
_entity_poly.type
_entity_poly.pdbx_seq_one_letter_code
_entity_poly.pdbx_strand_id
1 'polypeptide(L)'
;EQIQAAGIGVATAGPAAIRETLSLYGVIAPNAERVREVSARFPGVLRSVDRKIGDAVKQGEALATIESNESLQTYTLTAPLGGVVTQRSANAGEQTGEKSLFTVADLSTVWVELSLFPRDLAKVRVGQTARIRSVDAGLSADGRVVYVAPFGSTATQTLVARVQLDNPDRRWAPGLYVNA
;
A
#
# COMPACT_ATOMS: atom_id res chain seq x y z
N GLU A 1 -5.46 61.10 12.28
CA GLU A 1 -5.63 61.76 10.97
C GLU A 1 -4.41 61.62 10.07
N GLN A 2 -3.18 61.83 10.61
CA GLN A 2 -1.95 61.71 9.79
C GLN A 2 -1.64 60.30 9.27
N ILE A 3 -2.05 59.24 9.99
CA ILE A 3 -1.86 57.83 9.59
C ILE A 3 -2.75 57.45 8.39
N GLN A 4 -3.96 57.99 8.33
CA GLN A 4 -4.86 57.74 7.22
C GLN A 4 -4.45 58.50 5.94
N ALA A 5 -3.87 59.66 6.09
CA ALA A 5 -3.37 60.45 4.95
C ALA A 5 -2.11 59.83 4.29
N ALA A 6 -1.35 59.03 5.02
CA ALA A 6 -0.18 58.32 4.50
C ALA A 6 -0.47 56.95 3.91
N GLY A 7 -1.73 56.51 3.88
CA GLY A 7 -2.13 55.19 3.35
C GLY A 7 -1.64 54.00 4.20
N ILE A 8 -1.32 54.21 5.46
CA ILE A 8 -0.81 53.20 6.37
C ILE A 8 -2.01 52.44 6.96
N GLY A 9 -2.15 51.16 6.56
CA GLY A 9 -3.11 50.26 7.16
C GLY A 9 -2.65 49.82 8.57
N VAL A 10 -3.51 50.02 9.56
CA VAL A 10 -3.26 49.53 10.93
C VAL A 10 -4.17 48.31 11.13
N ALA A 11 -3.56 47.19 11.47
CA ALA A 11 -4.24 45.99 11.89
C ALA A 11 -3.95 45.68 13.35
N THR A 12 -4.97 45.25 14.09
CA THR A 12 -4.78 44.80 15.48
C THR A 12 -4.17 43.41 15.48
N ALA A 13 -3.03 43.25 16.14
CA ALA A 13 -2.43 41.94 16.38
C ALA A 13 -3.32 41.15 17.36
N GLY A 14 -3.72 39.97 16.95
CA GLY A 14 -4.51 39.06 17.76
C GLY A 14 -3.86 37.68 17.86
N PRO A 15 -4.34 36.79 18.74
CA PRO A 15 -3.84 35.44 18.81
C PRO A 15 -4.14 34.71 17.49
N ALA A 16 -3.10 34.16 16.85
CA ALA A 16 -3.22 33.37 15.64
C ALA A 16 -2.72 31.95 15.92
N ALA A 17 -3.49 30.94 15.50
CA ALA A 17 -3.02 29.56 15.52
C ALA A 17 -2.07 29.34 14.35
N ILE A 18 -0.79 29.22 14.60
CA ILE A 18 0.20 28.82 13.59
C ILE A 18 0.18 27.32 13.49
N ARG A 19 -0.16 26.79 12.32
CA ARG A 19 -0.05 25.36 12.04
C ARG A 19 1.30 25.10 11.38
N GLU A 20 2.18 24.42 12.10
CA GLU A 20 3.40 23.90 11.51
C GLU A 20 3.04 22.70 10.62
N THR A 21 3.46 22.73 9.37
CA THR A 21 3.28 21.62 8.42
C THR A 21 4.64 20.99 8.14
N LEU A 22 4.69 19.67 8.13
CA LEU A 22 5.84 18.88 7.75
C LEU A 22 5.56 18.24 6.39
N SER A 23 6.44 18.49 5.41
CA SER A 23 6.35 17.85 4.10
C SER A 23 7.23 16.61 4.07
N LEU A 24 6.61 15.47 3.75
CA LEU A 24 7.26 14.17 3.62
C LEU A 24 7.02 13.60 2.22
N TYR A 25 7.96 12.80 1.74
CA TYR A 25 7.86 12.10 0.46
C TYR A 25 7.79 10.61 0.70
N GLY A 26 7.13 9.90 -0.20
CA GLY A 26 6.98 8.46 -0.10
C GLY A 26 6.41 7.81 -1.34
N VAL A 27 6.01 6.57 -1.16
CA VAL A 27 5.48 5.72 -2.24
C VAL A 27 4.24 4.98 -1.74
N ILE A 28 3.30 4.74 -2.65
CA ILE A 28 2.16 3.87 -2.38
C ILE A 28 2.64 2.41 -2.40
N ALA A 29 2.33 1.67 -1.35
CA ALA A 29 2.60 0.25 -1.22
C ALA A 29 1.28 -0.53 -1.01
N PRO A 30 1.21 -1.80 -1.40
CA PRO A 30 0.09 -2.64 -1.02
C PRO A 30 -0.03 -2.72 0.50
N ASN A 31 -1.25 -2.77 1.02
CA ASN A 31 -1.45 -3.09 2.43
C ASN A 31 -1.05 -4.56 2.66
N ALA A 32 0.10 -4.79 3.29
CA ALA A 32 0.64 -6.14 3.49
C ALA A 32 -0.28 -7.04 4.33
N GLU A 33 -1.16 -6.47 5.15
CA GLU A 33 -2.17 -7.24 5.89
C GLU A 33 -3.24 -7.83 4.96
N ARG A 34 -3.35 -7.30 3.73
CA ARG A 34 -4.32 -7.69 2.70
C ARG A 34 -3.65 -8.34 1.48
N VAL A 35 -2.41 -8.78 1.61
CA VAL A 35 -1.69 -9.56 0.60
C VAL A 35 -1.57 -10.99 1.08
N ARG A 36 -1.84 -11.94 0.20
CA ARG A 36 -1.69 -13.37 0.49
C ARG A 36 -0.93 -14.05 -0.63
N GLU A 37 0.08 -14.77 -0.23
CA GLU A 37 0.79 -15.72 -1.08
C GLU A 37 0.06 -17.06 -1.04
N VAL A 38 -0.07 -17.69 -2.19
CA VAL A 38 -0.80 -18.93 -2.38
C VAL A 38 0.16 -19.98 -2.92
N SER A 39 0.46 -20.97 -2.11
CA SER A 39 1.32 -22.09 -2.44
C SER A 39 0.52 -23.38 -2.56
N ALA A 40 1.06 -24.39 -3.22
CA ALA A 40 0.49 -25.72 -3.28
C ALA A 40 0.40 -26.35 -1.88
N ARG A 41 -0.75 -26.91 -1.54
CA ARG A 41 -0.94 -27.60 -0.25
C ARG A 41 -0.19 -28.95 -0.21
N PHE A 42 -0.16 -29.63 -1.35
CA PHE A 42 0.54 -30.89 -1.54
C PHE A 42 1.38 -30.83 -2.82
N PRO A 43 2.57 -31.44 -2.84
CA PRO A 43 3.38 -31.51 -4.04
C PRO A 43 2.65 -32.21 -5.19
N GLY A 44 2.78 -31.67 -6.38
CA GLY A 44 2.09 -32.21 -7.53
C GLY A 44 2.44 -31.51 -8.84
N VAL A 45 1.74 -31.85 -9.90
CA VAL A 45 1.85 -31.25 -11.24
C VAL A 45 0.71 -30.28 -11.48
N LEU A 46 1.01 -29.07 -11.91
CA LEU A 46 0.00 -28.10 -12.36
C LEU A 46 -0.68 -28.60 -13.64
N ARG A 47 -1.95 -28.93 -13.57
CA ARG A 47 -2.75 -29.39 -14.71
C ARG A 47 -3.37 -28.23 -15.47
N SER A 48 -3.87 -27.21 -14.76
CA SER A 48 -4.34 -25.96 -15.36
C SER A 48 -3.95 -24.76 -14.52
N VAL A 49 -3.88 -23.60 -15.19
CA VAL A 49 -3.67 -22.29 -14.57
C VAL A 49 -4.76 -21.37 -15.11
N ASP A 50 -5.73 -21.04 -14.25
CA ASP A 50 -6.99 -20.45 -14.68
C ASP A 50 -7.00 -18.93 -14.54
N ARG A 51 -5.96 -18.34 -13.89
CA ARG A 51 -5.85 -16.89 -13.64
C ARG A 51 -4.50 -16.34 -14.07
N LYS A 52 -4.53 -15.08 -14.52
CA LYS A 52 -3.37 -14.32 -14.97
C LYS A 52 -3.10 -13.15 -14.02
N ILE A 53 -1.90 -12.57 -14.11
CA ILE A 53 -1.58 -11.29 -13.44
C ILE A 53 -2.56 -10.23 -13.94
N GLY A 54 -3.14 -9.48 -13.00
CA GLY A 54 -4.15 -8.45 -13.25
C GLY A 54 -5.60 -8.93 -13.13
N ASP A 55 -5.86 -10.25 -13.12
CA ASP A 55 -7.22 -10.76 -12.97
C ASP A 55 -7.80 -10.46 -11.58
N ALA A 56 -9.03 -9.97 -11.55
CA ALA A 56 -9.80 -9.86 -10.34
C ALA A 56 -10.35 -11.24 -9.94
N VAL A 57 -10.24 -11.57 -8.65
CA VAL A 57 -10.71 -12.84 -8.10
C VAL A 57 -11.54 -12.61 -6.83
N LYS A 58 -12.49 -13.49 -6.58
CA LYS A 58 -13.24 -13.54 -5.32
C LYS A 58 -12.60 -14.57 -4.39
N GLN A 59 -12.82 -14.43 -3.09
CA GLN A 59 -12.43 -15.46 -2.14
C GLN A 59 -13.06 -16.82 -2.51
N GLY A 60 -12.25 -17.89 -2.50
CA GLY A 60 -12.65 -19.23 -2.88
C GLY A 60 -12.65 -19.51 -4.39
N GLU A 61 -12.38 -18.52 -5.22
CA GLU A 61 -12.33 -18.68 -6.68
C GLU A 61 -11.09 -19.47 -7.11
N ALA A 62 -11.25 -20.35 -8.10
CA ALA A 62 -10.19 -21.20 -8.61
C ALA A 62 -9.07 -20.39 -9.27
N LEU A 63 -7.82 -20.69 -8.90
CA LEU A 63 -6.60 -20.12 -9.48
C LEU A 63 -5.89 -21.12 -10.39
N ALA A 64 -5.85 -22.39 -9.99
CA ALA A 64 -5.19 -23.47 -10.69
C ALA A 64 -5.72 -24.84 -10.23
N THR A 65 -5.48 -25.87 -11.02
CA THR A 65 -5.71 -27.26 -10.66
C THR A 65 -4.39 -28.00 -10.59
N ILE A 66 -4.19 -28.77 -9.53
CA ILE A 66 -2.96 -29.52 -9.26
C ILE A 66 -3.32 -30.97 -9.07
N GLU A 67 -2.54 -31.88 -9.69
CA GLU A 67 -2.61 -33.32 -9.45
C GLU A 67 -1.52 -33.69 -8.44
N SER A 68 -1.93 -34.27 -7.32
CA SER A 68 -1.01 -34.70 -6.26
C SER A 68 -0.12 -35.86 -6.70
N ASN A 69 1.18 -35.77 -6.43
CA ASN A 69 2.13 -36.84 -6.71
C ASN A 69 1.87 -38.11 -5.90
N GLU A 70 1.27 -38.00 -4.71
CA GLU A 70 1.03 -39.12 -3.82
C GLU A 70 -0.26 -39.86 -4.15
N SER A 71 -1.36 -39.11 -4.30
CA SER A 71 -2.70 -39.68 -4.46
C SER A 71 -3.14 -39.76 -5.90
N LEU A 72 -2.45 -39.13 -6.85
CA LEU A 72 -2.82 -38.95 -8.25
C LEU A 72 -4.23 -38.30 -8.45
N GLN A 73 -4.76 -37.71 -7.36
CA GLN A 73 -6.02 -36.98 -7.40
C GLN A 73 -5.77 -35.51 -7.65
N THR A 74 -6.69 -34.87 -8.35
CA THR A 74 -6.62 -33.42 -8.58
C THR A 74 -7.29 -32.67 -7.45
N TYR A 75 -6.70 -31.53 -7.08
CA TYR A 75 -7.30 -30.56 -6.18
C TYR A 75 -7.17 -29.15 -6.75
N THR A 76 -8.10 -28.29 -6.35
CA THR A 76 -8.13 -26.90 -6.82
C THR A 76 -7.43 -25.99 -5.83
N LEU A 77 -6.51 -25.18 -6.32
CA LEU A 77 -5.91 -24.09 -5.60
C LEU A 77 -6.84 -22.87 -5.71
N THR A 78 -7.29 -22.33 -4.60
CA THR A 78 -8.27 -21.23 -4.57
C THR A 78 -7.70 -19.95 -3.97
N ALA A 79 -8.28 -18.81 -4.32
CA ALA A 79 -7.93 -17.51 -3.77
C ALA A 79 -8.35 -17.41 -2.30
N PRO A 80 -7.42 -17.09 -1.37
CA PRO A 80 -7.72 -17.01 0.07
C PRO A 80 -8.48 -15.74 0.45
N LEU A 81 -8.47 -14.72 -0.43
CA LEU A 81 -9.22 -13.48 -0.29
C LEU A 81 -9.66 -12.96 -1.67
N GLY A 82 -10.64 -12.06 -1.67
CA GLY A 82 -11.02 -11.32 -2.87
C GLY A 82 -10.02 -10.20 -3.15
N GLY A 83 -9.62 -10.05 -4.42
CA GLY A 83 -8.62 -9.04 -4.79
C GLY A 83 -8.17 -9.15 -6.24
N VAL A 84 -6.90 -8.85 -6.47
CA VAL A 84 -6.25 -8.93 -7.78
C VAL A 84 -5.04 -9.83 -7.69
N VAL A 85 -4.82 -10.66 -8.69
CA VAL A 85 -3.59 -11.44 -8.85
C VAL A 85 -2.45 -10.50 -9.21
N THR A 86 -1.50 -10.29 -8.29
CA THR A 86 -0.37 -9.38 -8.48
C THR A 86 0.89 -10.08 -8.95
N GLN A 87 1.02 -11.37 -8.62
CA GLN A 87 2.14 -12.20 -9.07
C GLN A 87 1.63 -13.60 -9.42
N ARG A 88 2.28 -14.22 -10.39
CA ARG A 88 2.05 -15.60 -10.82
C ARG A 88 3.38 -16.25 -11.20
N SER A 89 3.71 -17.34 -10.52
CA SER A 89 4.89 -18.19 -10.78
C SER A 89 4.46 -19.61 -11.13
N ALA A 90 3.29 -19.78 -11.74
CA ALA A 90 2.68 -21.05 -12.05
C ALA A 90 2.50 -21.22 -13.55
N ASN A 91 2.99 -22.32 -14.14
CA ASN A 91 2.72 -22.70 -15.52
C ASN A 91 2.22 -24.14 -15.57
N ALA A 92 1.29 -24.41 -16.47
CA ALA A 92 0.76 -25.77 -16.65
C ALA A 92 1.88 -26.74 -17.04
N GLY A 93 1.88 -27.92 -16.46
CA GLY A 93 2.90 -28.95 -16.62
C GLY A 93 4.09 -28.84 -15.66
N GLU A 94 4.24 -27.73 -14.92
CA GLU A 94 5.30 -27.61 -13.92
C GLU A 94 5.00 -28.37 -12.63
N GLN A 95 6.06 -28.83 -11.98
CA GLN A 95 6.01 -29.40 -10.64
C GLN A 95 5.83 -28.28 -9.62
N THR A 96 4.91 -28.46 -8.69
CA THR A 96 4.78 -27.57 -7.54
C THR A 96 5.83 -27.90 -6.48
N GLY A 97 6.35 -26.85 -5.85
CA GLY A 97 7.29 -26.93 -4.74
C GLY A 97 6.83 -26.06 -3.58
N GLU A 98 7.78 -25.64 -2.75
CA GLU A 98 7.55 -24.75 -1.61
C GLU A 98 7.30 -23.28 -2.03
N LYS A 99 7.57 -22.95 -3.28
CA LYS A 99 7.41 -21.58 -3.80
C LYS A 99 5.94 -21.18 -3.91
N SER A 100 5.67 -19.91 -3.67
CA SER A 100 4.38 -19.30 -3.94
C SER A 100 4.08 -19.36 -5.45
N LEU A 101 2.89 -19.84 -5.78
CA LEU A 101 2.38 -19.94 -7.15
C LEU A 101 1.65 -18.67 -7.57
N PHE A 102 0.96 -18.03 -6.64
CA PHE A 102 0.25 -16.78 -6.86
C PHE A 102 0.44 -15.84 -5.67
N THR A 103 0.29 -14.56 -5.94
CA THR A 103 0.07 -13.55 -4.90
C THR A 103 -1.23 -12.81 -5.23
N VAL A 104 -2.15 -12.78 -4.27
CA VAL A 104 -3.42 -12.07 -4.38
C VAL A 104 -3.42 -10.92 -3.38
N ALA A 105 -3.76 -9.72 -3.86
CA ALA A 105 -3.81 -8.52 -3.03
C ALA A 105 -5.19 -7.85 -3.12
N ASP A 106 -5.77 -7.57 -1.96
CA ASP A 106 -6.91 -6.66 -1.88
C ASP A 106 -6.39 -5.22 -1.82
N LEU A 107 -6.60 -4.50 -2.91
CA LEU A 107 -6.14 -3.12 -3.09
C LEU A 107 -7.21 -2.07 -2.71
N SER A 108 -8.27 -2.46 -1.99
CA SER A 108 -9.29 -1.53 -1.49
C SER A 108 -8.76 -0.54 -0.46
N THR A 109 -7.65 -0.90 0.19
CA THR A 109 -6.84 -0.02 1.02
C THR A 109 -5.37 -0.19 0.64
N VAL A 110 -4.61 0.90 0.71
CA VAL A 110 -3.18 0.91 0.45
C VAL A 110 -2.43 1.58 1.59
N TRP A 111 -1.16 1.34 1.68
CA TRP A 111 -0.27 2.08 2.55
C TRP A 111 0.49 3.13 1.77
N VAL A 112 0.65 4.28 2.40
CA VAL A 112 1.61 5.30 1.98
C VAL A 112 2.82 5.17 2.88
N GLU A 113 3.94 4.75 2.35
CA GLU A 113 5.20 4.64 3.07
C GLU A 113 5.98 5.93 2.90
N LEU A 114 5.97 6.76 3.95
CA LEU A 114 6.62 8.06 3.97
C LEU A 114 8.02 7.94 4.60
N SER A 115 9.00 8.53 3.94
CA SER A 115 10.36 8.64 4.47
C SER A 115 10.44 9.75 5.52
N LEU A 116 10.73 9.37 6.76
CA LEU A 116 10.80 10.26 7.91
C LEU A 116 12.26 10.40 8.38
N PHE A 117 12.79 11.61 8.42
CA PHE A 117 14.11 11.84 8.96
C PHE A 117 14.09 11.81 10.50
N PRO A 118 15.18 11.35 11.16
CA PRO A 118 15.24 11.28 12.63
C PRO A 118 14.92 12.59 13.35
N ARG A 119 15.32 13.73 12.78
CA ARG A 119 15.02 15.06 13.31
C ARG A 119 13.54 15.42 13.38
N ASP A 120 12.72 14.78 12.52
CA ASP A 120 11.29 15.06 12.41
C ASP A 120 10.43 13.99 13.14
N LEU A 121 11.07 12.97 13.73
CA LEU A 121 10.40 11.87 14.41
C LEU A 121 9.44 12.34 15.51
N ALA A 122 9.83 13.36 16.27
CA ALA A 122 8.99 13.90 17.35
C ALA A 122 7.71 14.59 16.86
N LYS A 123 7.66 14.96 15.57
CA LYS A 123 6.54 15.67 14.95
C LYS A 123 5.48 14.73 14.39
N VAL A 124 5.80 13.44 14.15
CA VAL A 124 4.89 12.45 13.53
C VAL A 124 4.47 11.42 14.57
N ARG A 125 3.16 11.26 14.72
CA ARG A 125 2.56 10.32 15.69
C ARG A 125 1.44 9.53 15.04
N VAL A 126 1.26 8.28 15.50
CA VAL A 126 0.11 7.46 15.13
C VAL A 126 -1.19 8.19 15.48
N GLY A 127 -2.16 8.12 14.57
CA GLY A 127 -3.45 8.77 14.70
C GLY A 127 -3.55 10.14 14.02
N GLN A 128 -2.43 10.77 13.67
CA GLN A 128 -2.45 12.04 12.94
C GLN A 128 -3.05 11.87 11.53
N THR A 129 -3.74 12.90 11.06
CA THR A 129 -4.19 12.99 9.66
C THR A 129 -3.06 13.54 8.80
N ALA A 130 -2.83 12.89 7.68
CA ALA A 130 -1.89 13.34 6.65
C ALA A 130 -2.63 13.56 5.34
N ARG A 131 -2.39 14.70 4.69
CA ARG A 131 -2.91 14.96 3.34
C ARG A 131 -1.92 14.43 2.32
N ILE A 132 -2.35 13.44 1.56
CA ILE A 132 -1.54 12.77 0.54
C ILE A 132 -1.86 13.37 -0.82
N ARG A 133 -0.82 13.65 -1.59
CA ARG A 133 -0.93 14.12 -2.99
C ARG A 133 -0.01 13.28 -3.86
N SER A 134 -0.54 12.78 -4.98
CA SER A 134 0.31 12.14 -5.98
C SER A 134 1.18 13.19 -6.68
N VAL A 135 2.39 12.82 -7.08
CA VAL A 135 3.29 13.73 -7.80
C VAL A 135 2.73 14.01 -9.18
N ASP A 136 2.32 12.97 -9.93
CA ASP A 136 1.98 13.08 -11.35
C ASP A 136 0.50 12.81 -11.68
N ALA A 137 -0.25 12.14 -10.79
CA ALA A 137 -1.61 11.70 -11.12
C ALA A 137 -2.73 12.68 -10.74
N GLY A 138 -2.41 13.85 -10.19
CA GLY A 138 -3.40 14.84 -9.76
C GLY A 138 -4.35 14.36 -8.65
N LEU A 139 -3.98 13.30 -7.93
CA LEU A 139 -4.79 12.75 -6.85
C LEU A 139 -4.48 13.45 -5.53
N SER A 140 -5.51 13.66 -4.71
CA SER A 140 -5.36 14.13 -3.33
C SER A 140 -6.37 13.41 -2.45
N ALA A 141 -5.94 12.95 -1.28
CA ALA A 141 -6.79 12.36 -0.25
C ALA A 141 -6.18 12.55 1.13
N ASP A 142 -7.02 12.46 2.15
CA ASP A 142 -6.57 12.46 3.53
C ASP A 142 -6.50 11.01 4.04
N GLY A 143 -5.41 10.67 4.69
CA GLY A 143 -5.20 9.37 5.32
C GLY A 143 -4.82 9.52 6.79
N ARG A 144 -4.74 8.40 7.50
CA ARG A 144 -4.36 8.37 8.92
C ARG A 144 -3.03 7.66 9.10
N VAL A 145 -2.12 8.26 9.86
CA VAL A 145 -0.88 7.61 10.29
C VAL A 145 -1.22 6.42 11.18
N VAL A 146 -0.90 5.21 10.73
CA VAL A 146 -1.18 3.96 11.44
C VAL A 146 0.06 3.36 12.10
N TYR A 147 1.25 3.75 11.63
CA TYR A 147 2.50 3.22 12.14
C TYR A 147 3.64 4.21 11.95
N VAL A 148 4.55 4.26 12.91
CA VAL A 148 5.84 4.96 12.82
C VAL A 148 6.90 3.96 13.25
N ALA A 149 7.87 3.69 12.37
CA ALA A 149 8.90 2.69 12.63
C ALA A 149 9.79 3.11 13.82
N PRO A 150 10.04 2.22 14.79
CA PRO A 150 10.94 2.51 15.90
C PRO A 150 12.42 2.41 15.52
N PHE A 151 12.72 1.87 14.34
CA PHE A 151 14.08 1.76 13.77
C PHE A 151 14.05 2.15 12.30
N GLY A 152 15.17 2.65 11.81
CA GLY A 152 15.33 3.12 10.44
C GLY A 152 16.25 2.25 9.60
N SER A 153 16.26 2.53 8.31
CA SER A 153 17.24 1.97 7.38
C SER A 153 18.58 2.71 7.54
N THR A 154 19.66 1.96 7.74
CA THR A 154 21.02 2.52 7.79
C THR A 154 21.47 3.05 6.43
N ALA A 155 20.97 2.48 5.34
CA ALA A 155 21.33 2.88 3.98
C ALA A 155 20.76 4.27 3.60
N THR A 156 19.53 4.57 4.04
CA THR A 156 18.85 5.83 3.72
C THR A 156 18.85 6.82 4.89
N GLN A 157 19.21 6.36 6.09
CA GLN A 157 19.14 7.12 7.35
C GLN A 157 17.73 7.69 7.61
N THR A 158 16.69 6.96 7.15
CA THR A 158 15.30 7.34 7.33
C THR A 158 14.53 6.25 8.06
N LEU A 159 13.49 6.67 8.77
CA LEU A 159 12.45 5.81 9.30
C LEU A 159 11.25 5.80 8.35
N VAL A 160 10.36 4.83 8.54
CA VAL A 160 9.12 4.76 7.76
C VAL A 160 7.94 5.16 8.64
N ALA A 161 7.16 6.13 8.18
CA ALA A 161 5.83 6.38 8.68
C ALA A 161 4.81 5.83 7.67
N ARG A 162 3.85 5.01 8.12
CA ARG A 162 2.78 4.47 7.27
C ARG A 162 1.48 5.22 7.50
N VAL A 163 0.89 5.64 6.41
CA VAL A 163 -0.46 6.22 6.38
C VAL A 163 -1.36 5.23 5.66
N GLN A 164 -2.47 4.87 6.27
CA GLN A 164 -3.50 4.09 5.60
C GLN A 164 -4.38 5.01 4.78
N LEU A 165 -4.64 4.60 3.55
CA LEU A 165 -5.45 5.30 2.58
C LEU A 165 -6.50 4.38 2.00
N ASP A 166 -7.76 4.82 1.99
CA ASP A 166 -8.85 4.12 1.33
C ASP A 166 -8.72 4.25 -0.19
N ASN A 167 -8.94 3.15 -0.90
CA ASN A 167 -8.70 3.05 -2.34
C ASN A 167 -9.81 2.24 -3.05
N PRO A 168 -11.09 2.58 -2.87
CA PRO A 168 -12.20 1.81 -3.44
C PRO A 168 -12.14 1.77 -4.98
N ASP A 169 -11.73 2.86 -5.60
CA ASP A 169 -11.63 3.00 -7.06
C ASP A 169 -10.28 2.54 -7.63
N ARG A 170 -9.37 2.01 -6.77
CA ARG A 170 -8.02 1.54 -7.12
C ARG A 170 -7.16 2.59 -7.85
N ARG A 171 -7.45 3.89 -7.66
CA ARG A 171 -6.71 4.99 -8.30
C ARG A 171 -5.32 5.19 -7.67
N TRP A 172 -5.17 4.86 -6.40
CA TRP A 172 -3.89 4.86 -5.69
C TRP A 172 -3.16 3.55 -5.95
N ALA A 173 -2.55 3.45 -7.14
CA ALA A 173 -1.83 2.25 -7.53
C ALA A 173 -0.50 2.14 -6.75
N PRO A 174 -0.16 0.94 -6.23
CA PRO A 174 1.17 0.69 -5.68
C PRO A 174 2.26 1.06 -6.66
N GLY A 175 3.31 1.73 -6.17
CA GLY A 175 4.40 2.27 -6.98
C GLY A 175 4.29 3.76 -7.30
N LEU A 176 3.14 4.40 -7.09
CA LEU A 176 3.01 5.86 -7.27
C LEU A 176 3.80 6.62 -6.21
N TYR A 177 4.53 7.64 -6.66
CA TYR A 177 5.18 8.59 -5.78
C TYR A 177 4.19 9.64 -5.25
N VAL A 178 4.34 9.97 -3.99
CA VAL A 178 3.46 10.91 -3.29
C VAL A 178 4.25 11.85 -2.39
N ASN A 179 3.63 12.97 -2.09
CA ASN A 179 3.99 13.83 -0.96
C ASN A 179 2.84 13.91 0.05
N ALA A 180 3.20 14.16 1.27
CA ALA A 180 2.27 14.30 2.38
C ALA A 180 2.60 15.54 3.21
#